data_f5e155ab9cdec8f058405f6cb3c2ce61
#
_entry.id   f5e155ab9cdec8f058405f6cb3c2ce61
#
_cell.length_a   1.000
_cell.length_b   1.000
_cell.length_c   1.000
_cell.angle_alpha   90.00
_cell.angle_beta   90.00
_cell.angle_gamma   90.00
#
_symmetry.space_group_name_H-M   'P 1'
#
loop_
_entity.id
_entity.type
_entity.pdbx_description
1 polymer ?
#
loop_
_entity_poly.entity_id
_entity_poly.type
_entity_poly.pdbx_seq_one_letter_code
_entity_poly.pdbx_strand_id
1 'polypeptide(L)'
;MPNRFPNLNLVFRALADATRRTVLERLSHGPATVGQLAQAFDMALPSFLQHIDVLEEAGLTTSEKSGRVRICSLNKKRPGALDVAEGWMANLHEMWPRRADKLDAYLSQFRNTDR
;
A
#
# COMPACT_ATOMS: atom_id res chain seq x y z
N MET A 1 -13.33 6.76 17.86
CA MET A 1 -14.18 6.14 16.84
C MET A 1 -13.64 4.81 16.42
N PRO A 2 -14.47 3.77 16.35
CA PRO A 2 -13.99 2.53 15.80
C PRO A 2 -13.60 2.73 14.34
N ASN A 3 -12.45 2.21 13.97
CA ASN A 3 -11.96 2.28 12.61
C ASN A 3 -12.87 1.45 11.70
N ARG A 4 -13.56 2.10 10.77
CA ARG A 4 -14.49 1.45 9.84
C ARG A 4 -13.75 0.47 8.93
N PHE A 5 -12.46 0.68 8.71
CA PHE A 5 -11.60 -0.14 7.89
C PHE A 5 -10.37 -0.52 8.72
N PRO A 6 -10.48 -1.56 9.59
CA PRO A 6 -9.40 -1.87 10.54
C PRO A 6 -8.05 -2.16 9.89
N ASN A 7 -8.05 -2.64 8.63
CA ASN A 7 -6.82 -2.95 7.91
C ASN A 7 -6.26 -1.79 7.11
N LEU A 8 -6.97 -0.67 7.03
CA LEU A 8 -6.60 0.45 6.18
C LEU A 8 -5.26 1.07 6.57
N ASN A 9 -5.06 1.31 7.87
CA ASN A 9 -3.80 1.88 8.36
C ASN A 9 -2.62 0.95 8.10
N LEU A 10 -2.83 -0.34 8.27
CA LEU A 10 -1.79 -1.34 8.00
C LEU A 10 -1.42 -1.37 6.52
N VAL A 11 -2.42 -1.27 5.64
CA VAL A 11 -2.18 -1.27 4.20
C VAL A 11 -1.37 -0.03 3.80
N PHE A 12 -1.78 1.15 4.23
CA PHE A 12 -1.06 2.37 3.90
C PHE A 12 0.33 2.40 4.50
N ARG A 13 0.49 1.91 5.72
CA ARG A 13 1.82 1.78 6.32
C ARG A 13 2.72 0.87 5.46
N ALA A 14 2.19 -0.26 5.02
CA ALA A 14 2.96 -1.19 4.19
C ALA A 14 3.34 -0.55 2.87
N LEU A 15 2.44 0.20 2.24
CA LEU A 15 2.70 0.84 0.95
C LEU A 15 3.57 2.10 1.06
N ALA A 16 3.78 2.62 2.24
CA ALA A 16 4.52 3.87 2.45
C ALA A 16 6.03 3.71 2.37
N ASP A 17 6.54 2.52 2.13
CA ASP A 17 7.97 2.24 2.08
C ASP A 17 8.39 1.71 0.71
N ALA A 18 9.47 2.26 0.16
CA ALA A 18 9.93 1.89 -1.17
C ALA A 18 10.38 0.43 -1.27
N THR A 19 11.04 -0.10 -0.23
CA THR A 19 11.44 -1.50 -0.22
C THR A 19 10.23 -2.41 -0.33
N ARG A 20 9.19 -2.13 0.46
CA ARG A 20 7.98 -2.94 0.46
C ARG A 20 7.23 -2.86 -0.86
N ARG A 21 7.15 -1.66 -1.47
CA ARG A 21 6.56 -1.53 -2.80
C ARG A 21 7.31 -2.33 -3.86
N THR A 22 8.64 -2.31 -3.80
CA THR A 22 9.47 -3.09 -4.73
C THR A 22 9.23 -4.59 -4.57
N VAL A 23 9.10 -5.07 -3.33
CA VAL A 23 8.77 -6.48 -3.07
C VAL A 23 7.43 -6.83 -3.72
N LEU A 24 6.41 -6.00 -3.55
CA LEU A 24 5.09 -6.24 -4.15
C LEU A 24 5.17 -6.29 -5.68
N GLU A 25 5.90 -5.36 -6.28
CA GLU A 25 6.10 -5.34 -7.73
C GLU A 25 6.78 -6.62 -8.21
N ARG A 26 7.80 -7.07 -7.48
CA ARG A 26 8.48 -8.33 -7.82
C ARG A 26 7.52 -9.52 -7.71
N LEU A 27 6.72 -9.57 -6.65
CA LEU A 27 5.77 -10.66 -6.44
C LEU A 27 4.61 -10.65 -7.44
N SER A 28 4.38 -9.52 -8.12
CA SER A 28 3.38 -9.47 -9.19
C SER A 28 3.76 -10.35 -10.38
N HIS A 29 5.04 -10.69 -10.51
CA HIS A 29 5.54 -11.58 -11.56
C HIS A 29 5.56 -13.04 -11.13
N GLY A 30 5.23 -13.34 -9.89
CA GLY A 30 5.16 -14.69 -9.36
C GLY A 30 5.81 -14.82 -8.00
N PRO A 31 5.59 -15.96 -7.32
CA PRO A 31 6.18 -16.20 -6.03
C PRO A 31 7.71 -16.14 -6.04
N ALA A 32 8.27 -15.81 -4.88
CA ALA A 32 9.72 -15.77 -4.72
C ALA A 32 10.07 -16.11 -3.28
N THR A 33 11.24 -16.69 -3.07
CA THR A 33 11.73 -16.96 -1.72
C THR A 33 12.18 -15.67 -1.05
N VAL A 34 12.15 -15.66 0.29
CA VAL A 34 12.68 -14.51 1.04
C VAL A 34 14.13 -14.22 0.64
N GLY A 35 14.93 -15.26 0.46
CA GLY A 35 16.33 -15.08 0.03
C GLY A 35 16.44 -14.40 -1.34
N GLN A 36 15.62 -14.79 -2.30
CA GLN A 36 15.61 -14.16 -3.62
C GLN A 36 15.20 -12.70 -3.53
N LEU A 37 14.18 -12.42 -2.73
CA LEU A 37 13.72 -11.03 -2.54
C LEU A 37 14.78 -10.17 -1.86
N ALA A 38 15.43 -10.71 -0.83
CA ALA A 38 16.44 -9.98 -0.05
C ALA A 38 17.66 -9.59 -0.89
N GLN A 39 18.01 -10.38 -1.92
CA GLN A 39 19.17 -10.10 -2.76
C GLN A 39 19.09 -8.76 -3.48
N ALA A 40 17.88 -8.24 -3.71
CA ALA A 40 17.70 -6.98 -4.40
C ALA A 40 18.00 -5.76 -3.51
N PHE A 41 18.27 -5.97 -2.23
CA PHE A 41 18.41 -4.89 -1.27
C PHE A 41 19.70 -5.01 -0.46
N ASP A 42 20.30 -3.86 -0.17
CA ASP A 42 21.49 -3.77 0.64
C ASP A 42 21.09 -3.47 2.11
N MET A 43 20.58 -4.49 2.77
CA MET A 43 20.20 -4.39 4.18
C MET A 43 20.37 -5.74 4.87
N ALA A 44 20.49 -5.70 6.19
CA ALA A 44 20.60 -6.91 7.00
C ALA A 44 19.31 -7.73 6.89
N LEU A 45 19.44 -9.06 6.88
CA LEU A 45 18.29 -9.94 6.77
C LEU A 45 17.20 -9.70 7.83
N PRO A 46 17.54 -9.49 9.11
CA PRO A 46 16.51 -9.18 10.11
C PRO A 46 15.67 -7.94 9.75
N SER A 47 16.29 -6.90 9.21
CA SER A 47 15.59 -5.70 8.76
C SER A 47 14.68 -6.00 7.59
N PHE A 48 15.16 -6.79 6.65
CA PHE A 48 14.34 -7.20 5.51
C PHE A 48 13.13 -8.03 5.94
N LEU A 49 13.32 -8.95 6.87
CA LEU A 49 12.23 -9.78 7.39
C LEU A 49 11.14 -8.93 8.05
N GLN A 50 11.49 -7.82 8.69
CA GLN A 50 10.49 -6.91 9.24
C GLN A 50 9.60 -6.32 8.14
N HIS A 51 10.17 -6.01 6.97
CA HIS A 51 9.38 -5.54 5.83
C HIS A 51 8.41 -6.61 5.35
N ILE A 52 8.86 -7.86 5.29
CA ILE A 52 7.99 -8.97 4.91
C ILE A 52 6.85 -9.13 5.92
N ASP A 53 7.15 -9.04 7.20
CA ASP A 53 6.13 -9.15 8.26
C ASP A 53 5.09 -8.02 8.17
N VAL A 54 5.53 -6.80 7.88
CA VAL A 54 4.60 -5.66 7.69
C VAL A 54 3.65 -5.92 6.52
N LEU A 55 4.16 -6.45 5.41
CA LEU A 55 3.35 -6.77 4.24
C LEU A 55 2.32 -7.87 4.56
N GLU A 56 2.73 -8.89 5.30
CA GLU A 56 1.82 -9.98 5.68
C GLU A 56 0.77 -9.54 6.69
N GLU A 57 1.17 -8.74 7.66
CA GLU A 57 0.24 -8.18 8.64
C GLU A 57 -0.82 -7.32 7.97
N ALA A 58 -0.44 -6.59 6.93
CA ALA A 58 -1.37 -5.78 6.15
C ALA A 58 -2.29 -6.61 5.25
N GLY A 59 -2.04 -7.90 5.11
CA GLY A 59 -2.83 -8.77 4.24
C GLY A 59 -2.49 -8.67 2.77
N LEU A 60 -1.35 -8.04 2.43
CA LEU A 60 -0.93 -7.87 1.03
C LEU A 60 -0.20 -9.09 0.49
N THR A 61 0.51 -9.81 1.34
CA THR A 61 1.27 -10.98 0.96
C THR A 61 0.98 -12.14 1.92
N THR A 62 1.28 -13.34 1.44
CA THR A 62 1.26 -14.56 2.25
C THR A 62 2.58 -15.29 2.06
N SER A 63 2.92 -16.18 2.98
CA SER A 63 4.09 -17.02 2.80
C SER A 63 3.80 -18.44 3.24
N GLU A 64 4.53 -19.38 2.65
CA GLU A 64 4.48 -20.79 3.00
C GLU A 64 5.90 -21.28 3.22
N LYS A 65 6.06 -22.14 4.21
CA LYS A 65 7.33 -22.82 4.45
C LYS A 65 7.37 -24.13 3.66
N SER A 66 8.43 -24.30 2.88
CA SER A 66 8.75 -25.56 2.25
C SER A 66 10.15 -25.95 2.71
N GLY A 67 10.22 -26.84 3.71
CA GLY A 67 11.48 -27.16 4.38
C GLY A 67 12.01 -25.94 5.13
N ARG A 68 13.23 -25.50 4.78
CA ARG A 68 13.86 -24.32 5.37
C ARG A 68 13.59 -23.03 4.58
N VAL A 69 12.85 -23.17 3.49
CA VAL A 69 12.62 -22.07 2.56
C VAL A 69 11.25 -21.46 2.83
N ARG A 70 11.22 -20.14 2.94
CA ARG A 70 9.97 -19.37 3.04
C ARG A 70 9.67 -18.76 1.68
N ILE A 71 8.53 -19.15 1.11
CA ILE A 71 8.10 -18.67 -0.21
C ILE A 71 7.00 -17.65 -0.03
N CYS A 72 7.23 -16.45 -0.55
CA CYS A 72 6.27 -15.35 -0.48
C CYS A 72 5.46 -15.25 -1.76
N SER A 73 4.20 -14.87 -1.63
CA SER A 73 3.27 -14.68 -2.74
C SER A 73 2.37 -13.50 -2.44
N LEU A 74 1.81 -12.88 -3.48
CA LEU A 74 0.73 -11.93 -3.29
C LEU A 74 -0.49 -12.66 -2.71
N ASN A 75 -1.20 -11.98 -1.81
CA ASN A 75 -2.44 -12.52 -1.27
C ASN A 75 -3.54 -12.38 -2.32
N LYS A 76 -4.05 -13.51 -2.81
CA LYS A 76 -5.05 -13.55 -3.89
C LYS A 76 -6.49 -13.52 -3.39
N LYS A 77 -6.68 -13.45 -2.07
CA LYS A 77 -8.02 -13.38 -1.50
C LYS A 77 -8.74 -12.11 -1.95
N ARG A 78 -9.96 -12.24 -2.44
CA ARG A 78 -10.79 -11.13 -2.89
C ARG A 78 -12.12 -11.11 -2.15
N PRO A 79 -12.64 -9.96 -1.70
CA PRO A 79 -11.92 -8.69 -1.66
C PRO A 79 -10.76 -8.75 -0.66
N GLY A 80 -9.65 -8.14 -1.01
CA GLY A 80 -8.43 -8.14 -0.20
C GLY A 80 -8.08 -6.76 0.33
N ALA A 81 -6.91 -6.69 0.95
CA ALA A 81 -6.41 -5.45 1.55
C ALA A 81 -6.33 -4.30 0.55
N LEU A 82 -5.86 -4.59 -0.66
CA LEU A 82 -5.72 -3.57 -1.69
C LEU A 82 -7.09 -3.04 -2.14
N ASP A 83 -8.09 -3.91 -2.22
CA ASP A 83 -9.46 -3.50 -2.57
C ASP A 83 -10.03 -2.53 -1.54
N VAL A 84 -9.75 -2.76 -0.25
CA VAL A 84 -10.18 -1.86 0.83
C VAL A 84 -9.55 -0.48 0.65
N ALA A 85 -8.25 -0.44 0.37
CA ALA A 85 -7.54 0.82 0.14
C ALA A 85 -8.06 1.55 -1.10
N GLU A 86 -8.27 0.81 -2.19
CA GLU A 86 -8.81 1.39 -3.43
C GLU A 86 -10.20 1.97 -3.20
N GLY A 87 -11.06 1.27 -2.46
CA GLY A 87 -12.40 1.74 -2.15
C GLY A 87 -12.37 3.04 -1.35
N TRP A 88 -11.50 3.13 -0.36
CA TRP A 88 -11.35 4.35 0.41
C TRP A 88 -10.85 5.51 -0.45
N MET A 89 -9.86 5.25 -1.30
CA MET A 89 -9.33 6.28 -2.20
C MET A 89 -10.36 6.72 -3.23
N ALA A 90 -11.18 5.79 -3.74
CA ALA A 90 -12.24 6.13 -4.68
C ALA A 90 -13.26 7.08 -4.03
N ASN A 91 -13.65 6.79 -2.78
CA ASN A 91 -14.54 7.68 -2.04
C ASN A 91 -13.91 9.06 -1.80
N LEU A 92 -12.62 9.09 -1.49
CA LEU A 92 -11.91 10.35 -1.32
C LEU A 92 -11.90 11.14 -2.62
N HIS A 93 -11.70 10.49 -3.76
CA HIS A 93 -11.75 11.13 -5.06
C HIS A 93 -13.13 11.75 -5.35
N GLU A 94 -14.20 11.05 -4.97
CA GLU A 94 -15.55 11.59 -5.14
C GLU A 94 -15.79 12.85 -4.31
N MET A 95 -15.23 12.90 -3.11
CA MET A 95 -15.34 14.06 -2.21
C MET A 95 -14.34 15.14 -2.57
N TRP A 96 -13.26 14.78 -3.22
CA TRP A 96 -12.20 15.72 -3.58
C TRP A 96 -12.71 16.69 -4.63
N PRO A 97 -12.51 17.98 -4.46
CA PRO A 97 -12.94 18.92 -5.50
C PRO A 97 -12.09 18.76 -6.74
N ARG A 98 -12.48 17.91 -7.58
CA ARG A 98 -12.20 17.92 -9.02
C ARG A 98 -12.73 19.12 -9.70
N ARG A 99 -13.25 19.72 -8.95
CA ARG A 99 -13.83 21.01 -8.99
C ARG A 99 -12.75 21.97 -8.62
N ALA A 100 -11.58 21.73 -9.20
CA ALA A 100 -10.58 22.75 -9.35
C ALA A 100 -11.24 24.00 -9.93
N ASP A 101 -12.18 23.79 -10.86
CA ASP A 101 -12.94 24.89 -11.47
C ASP A 101 -13.78 25.68 -10.47
N LYS A 102 -14.46 24.99 -9.57
CA LYS A 102 -15.25 25.66 -8.53
C LYS A 102 -14.37 26.33 -7.49
N LEU A 103 -13.27 25.70 -7.13
CA LEU A 103 -12.32 26.27 -6.20
C LEU A 103 -11.63 27.47 -6.81
N ASP A 104 -11.20 27.38 -8.07
CA ASP A 104 -10.59 28.49 -8.80
C ASP A 104 -11.56 29.67 -8.93
N ALA A 105 -12.82 29.40 -9.24
CA ALA A 105 -13.84 30.43 -9.31
C ALA A 105 -14.04 31.11 -7.94
N TYR A 106 -14.07 30.31 -6.88
CA TYR A 106 -14.18 30.82 -5.52
C TYR A 106 -12.99 31.69 -5.13
N LEU A 107 -11.78 31.21 -5.40
CA LEU A 107 -10.56 31.94 -5.11
C LEU A 107 -10.43 33.20 -5.97
N SER A 108 -10.93 33.17 -7.21
CA SER A 108 -10.93 34.33 -8.09
C SER A 108 -11.79 35.47 -7.55
N GLN A 109 -12.89 35.14 -6.88
CA GLN A 109 -13.72 36.16 -6.23
C GLN A 109 -12.94 36.90 -5.15
N PHE A 110 -12.14 36.18 -4.36
CA PHE A 110 -11.31 36.82 -3.34
C PHE A 110 -10.21 37.68 -3.95
N ARG A 111 -9.62 37.25 -5.02
CA ARG A 111 -8.60 38.04 -5.73
C ARG A 111 -9.16 39.32 -6.28
N ASN A 112 -10.39 39.29 -6.77
CA ASN A 112 -11.04 40.48 -7.33
C ASN A 112 -11.51 41.47 -6.26
N THR A 113 -11.73 41.00 -5.04
CA THR A 113 -12.17 41.87 -3.95
C THR A 113 -11.01 42.52 -3.19
N ASP A 114 -9.80 42.05 -3.37
CA ASP A 114 -8.60 42.58 -2.70
C ASP A 114 -7.91 43.72 -3.46
N ARG A 115 -8.57 44.29 -4.43
CA ARG A 115 -8.05 45.46 -5.17
C ARG A 115 -8.47 46.76 -4.56
#